data_7d78304ad5d736dce1dd2fe169292d89
#
_entry.id   7d78304ad5d736dce1dd2fe169292d89
#
_cell.length_a   1.000
_cell.length_b   1.000
_cell.length_c   1.000
_cell.angle_alpha   90.00
_cell.angle_beta   90.00
_cell.angle_gamma   90.00
#
_symmetry.space_group_name_H-M   'P 1'
#
loop_
_entity.id
_entity.type
_entity.pdbx_description
1 polymer ?
#
loop_
_entity_poly.entity_id
_entity_poly.type
_entity_poly.pdbx_seq_one_letter_code
_entity_poly.pdbx_strand_id
1 'polypeptide(L)'
;MKKRYLLIIIACFFLLNPQQVRAVETTKKFYSNIDIETDGSVKVKELFELSGNYNGLRRIINYRNSNAKEFSGSVSDLEGSSIYNGSGITDLQVSSVSNSNLTFNSLNEAVNYFTLVNYANKGESGVYTREDTSNGVSLLVYNPSSKNEAFYLSYTIPNVIVVHNDIAEYAFNIFGREYEENIKDFRVQVNLPGEDSDFRAWLHGPLNGYMDRTDNKTAVATSDFVGAYNPVSIRILFNKDLVPNATKFSGMTAKEDIIKYQTKLADEANATREKIARENNAVKIITVIWYVVTLLLSILTIKKTKDSKKTDFAMEYYRDFPGDYGPEVLEYLLSKNVTEKSLSATILNLIYKKVLKVEPTDMDKKNYRLIFQKDSNVVLTKAEEVAKKMFIDRIGNGESVELSKIKSYCSKELNARNIMNLYNDFVKEGVNLGKAEGYYDKMPKVQVVAIIVSLLGFLIMLLGIQLEVDFLPATIAGIIGLINMIILAFQKTYTKKGAKEYKMWMAHKKFLEDFSRFDEKELLEVPFWDKYLVYATVLGCADKLSKQMKIKMATMSENGTNPYPYYMYNNDFTYIGYSVSNSISNSVNQAISSSRSSSSLMTLSPNI
;
A
#
# COMPACT_ATOMS: atom_id res chain seq x y z
N MET A 1 -5.82 -11.17 18.97
CA MET A 1 -5.97 -11.37 17.51
C MET A 1 -6.23 -10.06 16.74
N LYS A 2 -7.17 -9.18 17.13
CA LYS A 2 -7.48 -7.93 16.39
C LYS A 2 -6.29 -6.97 16.18
N LYS A 3 -5.35 -6.85 17.12
CA LYS A 3 -4.17 -5.97 16.99
C LYS A 3 -3.11 -6.47 15.99
N ARG A 4 -2.99 -7.79 15.76
CA ARG A 4 -2.02 -8.34 14.79
C ARG A 4 -2.45 -8.14 13.35
N TYR A 5 -3.76 -8.20 13.05
CA TYR A 5 -4.29 -7.92 11.72
C TYR A 5 -4.21 -6.45 11.36
N LEU A 6 -4.40 -5.56 12.34
CA LEU A 6 -4.19 -4.13 12.16
C LEU A 6 -2.72 -3.82 11.83
N LEU A 7 -1.77 -4.52 12.46
CA LEU A 7 -0.34 -4.39 12.16
C LEU A 7 0.03 -4.90 10.77
N ILE A 8 -0.60 -5.98 10.27
CA ILE A 8 -0.38 -6.47 8.90
C ILE A 8 -0.97 -5.49 7.89
N ILE A 9 -2.16 -4.93 8.15
CA ILE A 9 -2.77 -3.90 7.30
C ILE A 9 -1.90 -2.63 7.29
N ILE A 10 -1.41 -2.20 8.45
CA ILE A 10 -0.49 -1.07 8.57
C ILE A 10 0.86 -1.39 7.90
N ALA A 11 1.40 -2.61 8.04
CA ALA A 11 2.63 -3.01 7.36
C ALA A 11 2.45 -3.11 5.83
N CYS A 12 1.30 -3.58 5.33
CA CYS A 12 0.97 -3.51 3.90
C CYS A 12 0.82 -2.06 3.42
N PHE A 13 0.30 -1.15 4.24
CA PHE A 13 0.25 0.29 3.96
C PHE A 13 1.64 0.94 3.95
N PHE A 14 2.57 0.48 4.80
CA PHE A 14 3.97 0.94 4.83
C PHE A 14 4.86 0.25 3.78
N LEU A 15 4.49 -0.93 3.29
CA LEU A 15 5.17 -1.57 2.15
C LEU A 15 4.73 -0.97 0.80
N LEU A 16 3.59 -0.30 0.76
CA LEU A 16 3.23 0.70 -0.23
C LEU A 16 3.87 2.04 0.22
N ASN A 17 5.19 2.04 0.49
CA ASN A 17 5.88 3.31 0.58
C ASN A 17 5.48 4.11 -0.66
N PRO A 18 4.77 5.25 -0.53
CA PRO A 18 4.99 6.28 -1.49
C PRO A 18 6.50 6.52 -1.32
N GLN A 19 7.32 6.11 -2.31
CA GLN A 19 8.59 6.75 -2.50
C GLN A 19 8.31 8.20 -2.14
N GLN A 20 9.11 8.77 -1.26
CA GLN A 20 9.05 10.21 -1.04
C GLN A 20 8.91 10.77 -2.45
N VAL A 21 7.71 11.20 -2.77
CA VAL A 21 7.49 12.00 -3.96
C VAL A 21 8.32 13.23 -3.63
N ARG A 22 9.60 13.22 -4.04
CA ARG A 22 10.31 14.49 -4.26
C ARG A 22 9.26 15.27 -5.00
N ALA A 23 8.91 16.44 -4.48
CA ALA A 23 8.02 17.33 -5.19
C ALA A 23 8.58 17.39 -6.61
N VAL A 24 7.95 16.65 -7.53
CA VAL A 24 8.38 16.58 -8.93
C VAL A 24 8.17 18.01 -9.37
N GLU A 25 9.26 18.68 -9.74
CA GLU A 25 9.17 19.98 -10.37
C GLU A 25 8.17 19.84 -11.49
N THR A 26 7.12 20.63 -11.49
CA THR A 26 6.05 20.55 -12.50
C THR A 26 5.70 21.95 -12.93
N THR A 27 5.49 22.12 -14.22
CA THR A 27 4.88 23.31 -14.74
C THR A 27 3.39 23.25 -14.41
N LYS A 28 2.99 24.06 -13.44
CA LYS A 28 1.59 24.12 -12.98
C LYS A 28 0.69 24.72 -14.07
N LYS A 29 1.16 25.78 -14.74
CA LYS A 29 0.48 26.40 -15.88
C LYS A 29 1.48 26.76 -16.96
N PHE A 30 1.10 26.49 -18.19
CA PHE A 30 1.74 27.02 -19.38
C PHE A 30 0.67 27.70 -20.25
N TYR A 31 0.82 29.00 -20.41
CA TYR A 31 -0.05 29.79 -21.30
C TYR A 31 0.79 30.43 -22.38
N SER A 32 0.32 30.39 -23.62
CA SER A 32 0.98 31.05 -24.74
C SER A 32 -0.03 31.77 -25.64
N ASN A 33 0.31 33.00 -26.06
CA ASN A 33 -0.37 33.72 -27.09
C ASN A 33 0.56 33.90 -28.29
N ILE A 34 0.10 33.48 -29.46
CA ILE A 34 0.85 33.50 -30.72
C ILE A 34 0.07 34.37 -31.71
N ASP A 35 0.63 35.50 -32.08
CA ASP A 35 0.04 36.43 -33.07
C ASP A 35 0.77 36.22 -34.40
N ILE A 36 0.07 35.79 -35.44
CA ILE A 36 0.59 35.68 -36.81
C ILE A 36 0.59 37.08 -37.41
N GLU A 37 1.72 37.51 -37.95
CA GLU A 37 1.89 38.82 -38.56
C GLU A 37 1.79 38.74 -40.10
N THR A 38 1.47 39.87 -40.74
CA THR A 38 1.26 39.96 -42.21
C THR A 38 2.53 39.71 -43.03
N ASP A 39 3.71 39.75 -42.38
CA ASP A 39 5.01 39.49 -43.02
C ASP A 39 5.45 38.00 -42.92
N GLY A 40 4.59 37.15 -42.34
CA GLY A 40 4.90 35.73 -42.14
C GLY A 40 5.78 35.43 -40.91
N SER A 41 6.00 36.40 -40.06
CA SER A 41 6.55 36.19 -38.73
C SER A 41 5.44 35.84 -37.72
N VAL A 42 5.84 35.36 -36.53
CA VAL A 42 4.93 35.20 -35.39
C VAL A 42 5.50 35.88 -34.16
N LYS A 43 4.66 36.59 -33.42
CA LYS A 43 4.96 37.13 -32.11
C LYS A 43 4.42 36.18 -31.05
N VAL A 44 5.27 35.74 -30.15
CA VAL A 44 4.94 34.74 -29.12
C VAL A 44 5.11 35.37 -27.75
N LYS A 45 4.12 35.17 -26.89
CA LYS A 45 4.19 35.40 -25.46
C LYS A 45 3.96 34.10 -24.73
N GLU A 46 4.80 33.77 -23.77
CA GLU A 46 4.71 32.57 -22.95
C GLU A 46 4.73 32.90 -21.46
N LEU A 47 3.93 32.18 -20.68
CA LEU A 47 3.87 32.28 -19.22
C LEU A 47 4.01 30.89 -18.62
N PHE A 48 4.99 30.72 -17.70
CA PHE A 48 5.24 29.49 -16.98
C PHE A 48 5.05 29.72 -15.48
N GLU A 49 4.07 29.04 -14.87
CA GLU A 49 3.95 28.91 -13.43
C GLU A 49 4.54 27.57 -13.01
N LEU A 50 5.68 27.59 -12.32
CA LEU A 50 6.32 26.39 -11.80
C LEU A 50 5.85 26.08 -10.37
N SER A 51 5.87 24.80 -9.99
CA SER A 51 5.62 24.35 -8.61
C SER A 51 6.80 23.52 -8.10
N GLY A 52 7.07 23.58 -6.80
CA GLY A 52 8.19 22.88 -6.17
C GLY A 52 9.36 23.81 -5.87
N ASN A 53 10.52 23.22 -5.59
CA ASN A 53 11.76 23.96 -5.34
C ASN A 53 12.55 24.06 -6.65
N TYR A 54 12.53 25.20 -7.28
CA TYR A 54 13.28 25.46 -8.50
C TYR A 54 14.27 26.61 -8.33
N ASN A 55 15.28 26.66 -9.17
CA ASN A 55 16.24 27.76 -9.26
C ASN A 55 15.91 28.71 -10.43
N GLY A 56 15.09 28.27 -11.34
CA GLY A 56 14.70 28.99 -12.54
C GLY A 56 13.99 28.11 -13.54
N LEU A 57 13.95 28.55 -14.78
CA LEU A 57 13.31 27.87 -15.91
C LEU A 57 14.35 27.58 -17.00
N ARG A 58 14.34 26.36 -17.54
CA ARG A 58 15.01 26.04 -18.81
C ARG A 58 13.97 26.01 -19.91
N ARG A 59 14.11 26.91 -20.91
CA ARG A 59 13.26 26.95 -22.09
C ARG A 59 14.09 26.76 -23.36
N ILE A 60 13.77 25.70 -24.12
CA ILE A 60 14.35 25.45 -25.45
C ILE A 60 13.30 25.82 -26.48
N ILE A 61 13.64 26.72 -27.40
CA ILE A 61 12.76 27.17 -28.48
C ILE A 61 13.38 26.70 -29.79
N ASN A 62 12.84 25.61 -30.35
CA ASN A 62 13.28 25.06 -31.62
C ASN A 62 12.48 25.68 -32.76
N TYR A 63 13.06 26.63 -33.48
CA TYR A 63 12.45 27.26 -34.63
C TYR A 63 12.88 26.63 -35.96
N ARG A 64 13.77 25.63 -35.92
CA ARG A 64 14.21 24.85 -37.08
C ARG A 64 14.61 23.42 -36.68
N ASN A 65 14.67 22.55 -37.70
CA ASN A 65 15.25 21.23 -37.59
C ASN A 65 16.49 21.17 -38.53
N SER A 66 17.68 21.16 -37.96
CA SER A 66 18.94 21.11 -38.70
C SER A 66 19.15 19.82 -39.50
N ASN A 67 18.43 18.74 -39.12
CA ASN A 67 18.46 17.45 -39.76
C ASN A 67 17.28 17.25 -40.76
N ALA A 68 16.43 18.27 -40.95
CA ALA A 68 15.33 18.20 -41.88
C ALA A 68 15.85 18.02 -43.30
N LYS A 69 15.16 17.18 -44.09
CA LYS A 69 15.43 17.06 -45.52
C LYS A 69 15.11 18.40 -46.21
N GLU A 70 15.91 18.74 -47.23
CA GLU A 70 15.58 19.87 -48.07
C GLU A 70 14.24 19.61 -48.77
N PHE A 71 13.41 20.67 -48.80
CA PHE A 71 12.11 20.57 -49.45
C PHE A 71 12.29 20.43 -50.96
N SER A 72 11.76 19.34 -51.52
CA SER A 72 11.93 18.99 -52.96
C SER A 72 10.80 19.51 -53.85
N GLY A 73 9.75 20.17 -53.28
CA GLY A 73 8.62 20.69 -54.03
C GLY A 73 7.47 19.72 -54.21
N SER A 74 7.43 18.58 -53.47
CA SER A 74 6.32 17.63 -53.49
C SER A 74 5.55 17.63 -52.16
N VAL A 75 4.24 17.34 -52.22
CA VAL A 75 3.39 17.24 -51.03
C VAL A 75 3.87 16.15 -50.09
N SER A 76 4.34 15.02 -50.62
CA SER A 76 4.89 13.92 -49.82
C SER A 76 6.11 14.30 -49.00
N ASP A 77 6.83 15.34 -49.41
CA ASP A 77 8.07 15.80 -48.77
C ASP A 77 7.83 16.99 -47.82
N LEU A 78 6.60 17.48 -47.71
CA LEU A 78 6.26 18.57 -46.78
C LEU A 78 6.59 18.22 -45.35
N GLU A 79 6.08 17.09 -44.87
CA GLU A 79 6.25 16.69 -43.49
C GLU A 79 7.72 16.49 -43.09
N GLY A 80 8.15 17.23 -42.07
CA GLY A 80 9.52 17.15 -41.57
C GLY A 80 10.58 17.79 -42.46
N SER A 81 10.18 18.52 -43.50
CA SER A 81 11.13 19.21 -44.40
C SER A 81 11.62 20.55 -43.84
N SER A 82 12.69 21.04 -44.39
CA SER A 82 13.32 22.31 -43.99
C SER A 82 12.46 23.55 -44.32
N ILE A 83 11.40 23.41 -45.11
CA ILE A 83 10.49 24.53 -45.42
C ILE A 83 9.84 25.14 -44.20
N TYR A 84 9.64 24.37 -43.13
CA TYR A 84 9.07 24.85 -41.88
C TYR A 84 10.09 25.58 -40.98
N ASN A 85 11.37 25.61 -41.33
CA ASN A 85 12.39 26.23 -40.53
C ASN A 85 12.24 27.75 -40.51
N GLY A 86 12.12 28.33 -39.31
CA GLY A 86 12.19 29.77 -39.08
C GLY A 86 13.61 30.33 -39.25
N SER A 87 13.73 31.66 -39.36
CA SER A 87 15.03 32.32 -39.62
C SER A 87 15.79 32.74 -38.37
N GLY A 88 15.21 32.57 -37.16
CA GLY A 88 15.85 32.98 -35.90
C GLY A 88 14.85 33.38 -34.84
N ILE A 89 15.35 33.96 -33.75
CA ILE A 89 14.55 34.61 -32.70
C ILE A 89 15.06 36.05 -32.53
N THR A 90 14.12 36.99 -32.67
CA THR A 90 14.35 38.45 -32.45
C THR A 90 13.44 38.93 -31.31
N ASP A 91 13.68 40.15 -30.86
CA ASP A 91 12.88 40.85 -29.84
C ASP A 91 12.70 40.07 -28.55
N LEU A 92 13.64 39.20 -28.22
CA LEU A 92 13.58 38.35 -27.05
C LEU A 92 13.61 39.17 -25.76
N GLN A 93 12.58 39.03 -24.95
CA GLN A 93 12.46 39.57 -23.61
C GLN A 93 12.16 38.42 -22.64
N VAL A 94 12.88 38.39 -21.53
CA VAL A 94 12.64 37.48 -20.42
C VAL A 94 12.31 38.30 -19.20
N SER A 95 11.29 37.90 -18.48
CA SER A 95 10.79 38.67 -17.34
C SER A 95 9.97 37.80 -16.42
N SER A 96 9.40 38.38 -15.40
CA SER A 96 8.48 37.69 -14.48
C SER A 96 7.24 38.53 -14.24
N VAL A 97 6.18 37.83 -13.82
CA VAL A 97 4.93 38.41 -13.36
C VAL A 97 4.57 37.74 -12.02
N SER A 98 3.85 38.46 -11.14
CA SER A 98 3.37 37.88 -9.89
C SER A 98 2.57 36.60 -10.17
N ASN A 99 2.86 35.53 -9.43
CA ASN A 99 2.17 34.25 -9.60
C ASN A 99 0.88 34.12 -8.78
N SER A 100 0.35 35.20 -8.24
CA SER A 100 -0.94 35.22 -7.57
C SER A 100 -2.08 35.31 -8.58
N ASN A 101 -2.95 34.31 -8.58
CA ASN A 101 -4.17 34.27 -9.43
C ASN A 101 -3.91 34.39 -10.94
N LEU A 102 -2.87 33.72 -11.45
CA LEU A 102 -2.52 33.74 -12.86
C LEU A 102 -3.66 33.22 -13.74
N THR A 103 -3.99 34.01 -14.75
CA THR A 103 -4.94 33.68 -15.80
C THR A 103 -4.29 33.85 -17.17
N PHE A 104 -4.98 33.49 -18.25
CA PHE A 104 -4.47 33.73 -19.60
C PHE A 104 -4.23 35.24 -19.86
N ASN A 105 -5.01 36.12 -19.26
CA ASN A 105 -4.83 37.57 -19.38
C ASN A 105 -3.56 38.10 -18.75
N SER A 106 -2.97 37.34 -17.82
CA SER A 106 -1.69 37.70 -17.19
C SER A 106 -0.51 37.75 -18.19
N LEU A 107 -0.68 37.22 -19.40
CA LEU A 107 0.26 37.43 -20.52
C LEU A 107 0.40 38.91 -20.95
N ASN A 108 -0.50 39.78 -20.51
CA ASN A 108 -0.49 41.21 -20.81
C ASN A 108 -0.21 42.10 -19.58
N GLU A 109 0.13 41.51 -18.44
CA GLU A 109 0.38 42.26 -17.21
C GLU A 109 1.79 42.88 -17.21
N ALA A 110 1.97 43.88 -16.34
CA ALA A 110 3.29 44.47 -16.11
C ALA A 110 4.28 43.47 -15.55
N VAL A 111 5.49 43.50 -16.03
CA VAL A 111 6.52 42.50 -15.79
C VAL A 111 7.81 43.11 -15.29
N ASN A 112 8.56 42.32 -14.53
CA ASN A 112 9.92 42.66 -14.12
C ASN A 112 10.91 42.05 -15.13
N TYR A 113 11.60 42.91 -15.90
CA TYR A 113 12.51 42.44 -16.96
C TYR A 113 13.82 41.91 -16.37
N PHE A 114 14.29 40.81 -16.93
CA PHE A 114 15.54 40.18 -16.54
C PHE A 114 16.69 40.60 -17.46
N THR A 115 17.89 40.55 -16.92
CA THR A 115 19.11 40.98 -17.64
C THR A 115 19.76 39.77 -18.33
N LEU A 116 20.08 39.90 -19.61
CA LEU A 116 20.90 38.92 -20.32
C LEU A 116 22.34 38.99 -19.82
N VAL A 117 22.87 37.84 -19.37
CA VAL A 117 24.27 37.71 -18.92
C VAL A 117 24.94 36.52 -19.62
N ASN A 118 26.26 36.54 -19.71
CA ASN A 118 27.01 35.45 -20.31
C ASN A 118 27.07 34.20 -19.40
N TYR A 119 26.99 34.44 -18.08
CA TYR A 119 27.07 33.40 -17.06
C TYR A 119 26.27 33.83 -15.82
N ALA A 120 25.64 32.87 -15.15
CA ALA A 120 24.95 33.05 -13.89
C ALA A 120 25.13 31.84 -12.97
N ASN A 121 25.17 32.10 -11.66
CA ASN A 121 25.26 31.05 -10.64
C ASN A 121 23.88 30.60 -10.16
N LYS A 122 23.83 29.40 -9.65
CA LYS A 122 22.62 28.90 -8.96
C LYS A 122 22.28 29.82 -7.77
N GLY A 123 21.03 30.29 -7.71
CA GLY A 123 20.54 31.20 -6.67
C GLY A 123 20.54 32.69 -7.08
N GLU A 124 21.10 33.05 -8.22
CA GLU A 124 20.93 34.39 -8.79
C GLU A 124 19.47 34.61 -9.21
N SER A 125 19.07 35.86 -9.30
CA SER A 125 17.67 36.23 -9.57
C SER A 125 17.59 37.38 -10.57
N GLY A 126 16.61 37.37 -11.45
CA GLY A 126 16.36 38.41 -12.44
C GLY A 126 17.39 38.46 -13.57
N VAL A 127 18.05 37.33 -13.86
CA VAL A 127 19.01 37.19 -14.96
C VAL A 127 18.70 35.94 -15.81
N TYR A 128 19.17 35.95 -17.04
CA TYR A 128 19.09 34.77 -17.92
C TYR A 128 20.31 34.66 -18.81
N THR A 129 20.61 33.43 -19.25
CA THR A 129 21.63 33.15 -20.28
C THR A 129 20.93 32.66 -21.55
N ARG A 130 21.57 32.88 -22.70
CA ARG A 130 21.14 32.44 -24.01
C ARG A 130 22.26 31.65 -24.67
N GLU A 131 21.93 30.46 -25.16
CA GLU A 131 22.80 29.63 -25.98
C GLU A 131 22.11 29.34 -27.31
N ASP A 132 22.72 29.76 -28.41
CA ASP A 132 22.22 29.43 -29.76
C ASP A 132 22.67 28.01 -30.12
N THR A 133 21.72 27.17 -30.51
CA THR A 133 21.92 25.77 -30.88
C THR A 133 21.69 25.56 -32.39
N SER A 134 22.04 24.37 -32.93
CA SER A 134 21.74 24.02 -34.32
C SER A 134 20.25 24.10 -34.68
N ASN A 135 19.34 23.89 -33.72
CA ASN A 135 17.88 23.86 -33.91
C ASN A 135 17.15 25.12 -33.43
N GLY A 136 17.78 25.93 -32.60
CA GLY A 136 17.08 27.05 -32.00
C GLY A 136 17.88 27.74 -30.89
N VAL A 137 17.23 28.07 -29.82
CA VAL A 137 17.81 28.78 -28.66
C VAL A 137 17.48 28.02 -27.37
N SER A 138 18.47 27.88 -26.52
CA SER A 138 18.30 27.39 -25.14
C SER A 138 18.45 28.57 -24.18
N LEU A 139 17.43 28.84 -23.37
CA LEU A 139 17.42 29.86 -22.35
C LEU A 139 17.46 29.20 -20.96
N LEU A 140 18.41 29.66 -20.11
CA LEU A 140 18.39 29.36 -18.69
C LEU A 140 18.03 30.64 -17.94
N VAL A 141 16.88 30.64 -17.35
CA VAL A 141 16.33 31.79 -16.61
C VAL A 141 16.49 31.54 -15.13
N TYR A 142 17.14 32.45 -14.41
CA TYR A 142 17.46 32.33 -12.99
C TYR A 142 16.54 33.20 -12.16
N ASN A 143 15.66 32.56 -11.38
CA ASN A 143 14.82 33.23 -10.41
C ASN A 143 14.27 32.15 -9.42
N PRO A 144 14.87 32.02 -8.23
CA PRO A 144 14.51 30.97 -7.27
C PRO A 144 13.04 31.03 -6.81
N SER A 145 12.49 29.90 -6.47
CA SER A 145 11.08 29.71 -6.05
C SER A 145 10.64 30.62 -4.89
N SER A 146 11.58 31.13 -4.10
CA SER A 146 11.30 32.06 -3.00
C SER A 146 10.75 33.42 -3.45
N LYS A 147 10.81 33.73 -4.73
CA LYS A 147 10.39 35.02 -5.28
C LYS A 147 8.90 35.12 -5.58
N ASN A 148 8.17 34.00 -5.54
CA ASN A 148 6.73 33.94 -5.80
C ASN A 148 6.30 34.65 -7.10
N GLU A 149 7.04 34.38 -8.18
CA GLU A 149 6.85 34.93 -9.52
C GLU A 149 6.75 33.80 -10.54
N ALA A 150 6.01 34.06 -11.64
CA ALA A 150 5.99 33.20 -12.82
C ALA A 150 6.93 33.76 -13.88
N PHE A 151 7.45 32.89 -14.73
CA PHE A 151 8.33 33.27 -15.83
C PHE A 151 7.52 33.70 -17.03
N TYR A 152 7.88 34.85 -17.61
CA TYR A 152 7.31 35.40 -18.80
C TYR A 152 8.38 35.55 -19.88
N LEU A 153 8.07 35.11 -21.09
CA LEU A 153 8.91 35.24 -22.27
C LEU A 153 8.11 35.89 -23.39
N SER A 154 8.71 36.81 -24.12
CA SER A 154 8.18 37.29 -25.39
C SER A 154 9.27 37.32 -26.44
N TYR A 155 8.95 36.93 -27.66
CA TYR A 155 9.88 36.88 -28.77
C TYR A 155 9.17 36.85 -30.12
N THR A 156 9.90 37.16 -31.18
CA THR A 156 9.43 37.06 -32.58
C THR A 156 10.21 35.97 -33.30
N ILE A 157 9.52 35.12 -34.06
CA ILE A 157 10.13 34.16 -34.96
C ILE A 157 9.85 34.58 -36.41
N PRO A 158 10.87 35.11 -37.12
CA PRO A 158 10.69 35.51 -38.50
C PRO A 158 10.57 34.31 -39.43
N ASN A 159 9.82 34.48 -40.52
CA ASN A 159 9.78 33.57 -41.65
C ASN A 159 9.39 32.13 -41.30
N VAL A 160 8.31 31.96 -40.51
CA VAL A 160 7.77 30.65 -40.12
C VAL A 160 6.52 30.25 -40.90
N ILE A 161 5.81 31.22 -41.51
CA ILE A 161 4.64 30.93 -42.32
C ILE A 161 5.08 30.46 -43.69
N VAL A 162 4.51 29.33 -44.13
CA VAL A 162 4.70 28.79 -45.51
C VAL A 162 3.49 29.20 -46.35
N VAL A 163 3.73 29.87 -47.46
CA VAL A 163 2.67 30.25 -48.40
C VAL A 163 2.67 29.25 -49.57
N HIS A 164 1.58 28.51 -49.69
CA HIS A 164 1.27 27.64 -50.80
C HIS A 164 0.48 28.42 -51.89
N ASN A 165 0.29 27.83 -53.07
CA ASN A 165 -0.45 28.47 -54.15
C ASN A 165 -1.91 28.78 -53.75
N ASP A 166 -2.49 27.96 -52.85
CA ASP A 166 -3.91 27.97 -52.49
C ASP A 166 -4.20 28.26 -51.03
N ILE A 167 -3.20 28.26 -50.13
CA ILE A 167 -3.35 28.40 -48.68
C ILE A 167 -2.08 28.90 -48.03
N ALA A 168 -2.15 29.51 -46.83
CA ALA A 168 -1.01 29.73 -45.94
C ALA A 168 -1.03 28.73 -44.78
N GLU A 169 0.14 28.37 -44.29
CA GLU A 169 0.35 27.37 -43.26
C GLU A 169 1.30 27.86 -42.18
N TYR A 170 0.86 27.68 -40.92
CA TYR A 170 1.69 27.75 -39.73
C TYR A 170 1.80 26.35 -39.09
N ALA A 171 2.98 25.77 -39.06
CA ALA A 171 3.27 24.50 -38.38
C ALA A 171 4.42 24.67 -37.42
N PHE A 172 4.18 24.46 -36.13
CA PHE A 172 5.17 24.77 -35.10
C PHE A 172 5.13 23.81 -33.91
N ASN A 173 6.31 23.44 -33.42
CA ASN A 173 6.47 22.64 -32.20
C ASN A 173 6.54 23.57 -31.00
N ILE A 174 5.52 23.58 -30.15
CA ILE A 174 5.49 24.32 -28.89
C ILE A 174 6.50 23.72 -27.90
N PHE A 175 6.46 22.38 -27.77
CA PHE A 175 7.42 21.61 -27.00
C PHE A 175 7.90 20.41 -27.82
N GLY A 176 9.20 20.14 -27.74
CA GLY A 176 9.79 18.88 -28.20
C GLY A 176 9.97 17.88 -27.06
N ARG A 177 10.68 16.78 -27.37
CA ARG A 177 11.00 15.74 -26.37
C ARG A 177 12.05 16.18 -25.35
N GLU A 178 12.64 17.32 -25.50
CA GLU A 178 13.60 17.94 -24.58
C GLU A 178 12.94 18.61 -23.38
N TYR A 179 11.61 18.77 -23.35
CA TYR A 179 10.90 19.31 -22.21
C TYR A 179 10.65 18.24 -21.17
N GLU A 180 11.35 18.33 -20.04
CA GLU A 180 11.48 17.26 -19.03
C GLU A 180 10.39 17.28 -17.97
N GLU A 181 9.53 18.32 -17.94
CA GLU A 181 8.54 18.52 -16.90
C GLU A 181 7.12 18.22 -17.38
N ASN A 182 6.28 17.79 -16.44
CA ASN A 182 4.84 17.69 -16.68
C ASN A 182 4.19 19.08 -16.65
N ILE A 183 3.21 19.31 -17.52
CA ILE A 183 2.39 20.54 -17.54
C ILE A 183 0.97 20.16 -17.11
N LYS A 184 0.41 20.82 -16.09
CA LYS A 184 -0.93 20.51 -15.55
C LYS A 184 -2.07 21.33 -16.15
N ASP A 185 -1.77 22.51 -16.65
CA ASP A 185 -2.76 23.40 -17.29
C ASP A 185 -2.06 24.05 -18.48
N PHE A 186 -2.34 23.49 -19.67
CA PHE A 186 -1.76 23.92 -20.94
C PHE A 186 -2.80 24.66 -21.75
N ARG A 187 -2.46 25.89 -22.16
CA ARG A 187 -3.28 26.69 -23.08
C ARG A 187 -2.42 27.46 -24.05
N VAL A 188 -2.70 27.32 -25.35
CA VAL A 188 -2.07 28.07 -26.43
C VAL A 188 -3.16 28.69 -27.31
N GLN A 189 -3.11 29.98 -27.46
CA GLN A 189 -3.99 30.71 -28.36
C GLN A 189 -3.21 31.20 -29.58
N VAL A 190 -3.75 31.00 -30.75
CA VAL A 190 -3.19 31.49 -32.03
C VAL A 190 -4.17 32.47 -32.65
N ASN A 191 -3.68 33.65 -32.99
CA ASN A 191 -4.48 34.71 -33.61
C ASN A 191 -3.98 34.93 -35.04
N LEU A 192 -4.89 34.91 -35.99
CA LEU A 192 -4.66 35.28 -37.38
C LEU A 192 -4.55 36.80 -37.53
N PRO A 193 -3.85 37.32 -38.54
CA PRO A 193 -3.78 38.75 -38.81
C PRO A 193 -5.11 39.37 -39.29
N GLY A 194 -6.03 38.55 -39.74
CA GLY A 194 -7.38 38.97 -40.19
C GLY A 194 -8.39 37.84 -40.04
N GLU A 195 -9.65 38.08 -40.39
CA GLU A 195 -10.71 37.09 -40.34
C GLU A 195 -10.64 36.10 -41.51
N ASP A 196 -10.84 34.83 -41.21
CA ASP A 196 -10.99 33.73 -42.16
C ASP A 196 -12.03 32.73 -41.63
N SER A 197 -13.20 32.70 -42.27
CA SER A 197 -14.27 31.79 -41.87
C SER A 197 -13.99 30.31 -42.13
N ASP A 198 -12.99 29.99 -42.99
CA ASP A 198 -12.63 28.60 -43.38
C ASP A 198 -11.27 28.15 -42.86
N PHE A 199 -10.60 28.90 -41.98
CA PHE A 199 -9.34 28.46 -41.44
C PHE A 199 -9.46 27.13 -40.65
N ARG A 200 -8.41 26.33 -40.64
CA ARG A 200 -8.35 25.03 -39.95
C ARG A 200 -7.24 25.04 -38.94
N ALA A 201 -7.46 24.34 -37.83
CA ALA A 201 -6.49 24.24 -36.75
C ALA A 201 -6.45 22.83 -36.18
N TRP A 202 -5.25 22.34 -35.92
CA TRP A 202 -5.00 21.03 -35.32
C TRP A 202 -3.97 21.14 -34.22
N LEU A 203 -4.17 20.34 -33.17
CA LEU A 203 -3.21 20.09 -32.09
C LEU A 203 -2.71 18.65 -32.18
N HIS A 204 -1.40 18.47 -32.20
CA HIS A 204 -0.74 17.19 -32.08
C HIS A 204 -0.05 17.11 -30.73
N GLY A 205 -0.25 16.01 -30.00
CA GLY A 205 0.32 15.82 -28.67
C GLY A 205 -0.49 14.85 -27.84
N PRO A 206 -0.74 15.17 -26.56
CA PRO A 206 -1.46 14.27 -25.67
C PRO A 206 -2.92 14.06 -26.12
N LEU A 207 -3.42 12.82 -25.94
CA LEU A 207 -4.78 12.46 -26.36
C LEU A 207 -5.92 13.21 -25.61
N ASN A 208 -5.62 13.82 -24.48
CA ASN A 208 -6.51 14.69 -23.73
C ASN A 208 -6.44 16.17 -24.16
N GLY A 209 -5.67 16.48 -25.23
CA GLY A 209 -5.60 17.79 -25.81
C GLY A 209 -6.75 18.07 -26.79
N TYR A 210 -7.22 19.30 -26.82
CA TYR A 210 -8.28 19.79 -27.71
C TYR A 210 -7.81 21.05 -28.44
N MET A 211 -8.33 21.26 -29.65
CA MET A 211 -8.11 22.46 -30.44
C MET A 211 -9.46 22.96 -30.93
N ASP A 212 -9.85 24.14 -30.49
CA ASP A 212 -11.13 24.78 -30.84
C ASP A 212 -10.92 26.11 -31.54
N ARG A 213 -11.76 26.42 -32.54
CA ARG A 213 -11.88 27.75 -33.10
C ARG A 213 -12.89 28.53 -32.24
N THR A 214 -12.43 29.62 -31.64
CA THR A 214 -13.33 30.46 -30.81
C THR A 214 -14.10 31.49 -31.64
N ASP A 215 -13.51 31.89 -32.76
CA ASP A 215 -14.11 32.81 -33.75
C ASP A 215 -13.43 32.60 -35.13
N ASN A 216 -13.66 33.54 -36.08
CA ASN A 216 -13.04 33.48 -37.42
C ASN A 216 -11.57 33.91 -37.47
N LYS A 217 -10.96 34.21 -36.34
CA LYS A 217 -9.58 34.71 -36.23
C LYS A 217 -8.73 33.95 -35.22
N THR A 218 -9.36 33.28 -34.28
CA THR A 218 -8.68 32.73 -33.10
C THR A 218 -8.91 31.24 -32.95
N ALA A 219 -7.82 30.48 -32.74
CA ALA A 219 -7.86 29.09 -32.34
C ALA A 219 -7.19 28.91 -30.96
N VAL A 220 -7.74 28.03 -30.14
CA VAL A 220 -7.26 27.78 -28.79
C VAL A 220 -7.01 26.28 -28.59
N ALA A 221 -5.80 25.93 -28.26
CA ALA A 221 -5.38 24.58 -27.82
C ALA A 221 -5.38 24.52 -26.30
N THR A 222 -5.98 23.46 -25.74
CA THR A 222 -6.00 23.20 -24.29
C THR A 222 -5.71 21.75 -23.97
N SER A 223 -5.10 21.52 -22.80
CA SER A 223 -4.94 20.17 -22.23
C SER A 223 -4.83 20.30 -20.71
N ASP A 224 -5.51 19.43 -19.99
CA ASP A 224 -5.41 19.36 -18.51
C ASP A 224 -4.11 18.72 -18.05
N PHE A 225 -3.39 18.04 -18.94
CA PHE A 225 -2.12 17.40 -18.62
C PHE A 225 -1.31 17.09 -19.88
N VAL A 226 -0.06 17.57 -19.90
CA VAL A 226 0.97 17.17 -20.87
C VAL A 226 2.10 16.50 -20.10
N GLY A 227 2.37 15.24 -20.42
CA GLY A 227 3.45 14.49 -19.77
C GLY A 227 4.83 15.01 -20.17
N ALA A 228 5.81 14.86 -19.29
CA ALA A 228 7.21 15.12 -19.60
C ALA A 228 7.65 14.35 -20.87
N TYR A 229 8.54 14.95 -21.64
CA TYR A 229 9.06 14.38 -22.91
C TYR A 229 7.99 14.15 -24.01
N ASN A 230 6.75 14.59 -23.80
CA ASN A 230 5.71 14.51 -24.82
C ASN A 230 5.73 15.73 -25.73
N PRO A 231 5.99 15.59 -27.02
CA PRO A 231 5.98 16.72 -27.93
C PRO A 231 4.56 17.26 -28.13
N VAL A 232 4.46 18.58 -28.26
CA VAL A 232 3.21 19.27 -28.56
C VAL A 232 3.46 20.19 -29.75
N SER A 233 2.68 20.02 -30.81
CA SER A 233 2.73 20.90 -31.98
C SER A 233 1.36 21.33 -32.44
N ILE A 234 1.32 22.46 -33.09
CA ILE A 234 0.12 23.03 -33.70
C ILE A 234 0.30 23.19 -35.21
N ARG A 235 -0.81 23.08 -35.92
CA ARG A 235 -0.87 23.37 -37.34
C ARG A 235 -2.12 24.19 -37.64
N ILE A 236 -1.92 25.28 -38.34
CA ILE A 236 -3.01 26.20 -38.76
C ILE A 236 -2.93 26.40 -40.27
N LEU A 237 -4.06 26.22 -40.95
CA LEU A 237 -4.22 26.59 -42.38
C LEU A 237 -5.19 27.77 -42.45
N PHE A 238 -4.80 28.81 -43.20
CA PHE A 238 -5.61 30.03 -43.31
C PHE A 238 -5.39 30.69 -44.67
N ASN A 239 -6.28 31.64 -45.04
CA ASN A 239 -6.21 32.33 -46.30
C ASN A 239 -4.87 33.05 -46.48
N LYS A 240 -4.14 32.74 -47.53
CA LYS A 240 -2.82 33.31 -47.86
C LYS A 240 -2.81 34.82 -48.00
N ASP A 241 -3.97 35.41 -48.38
CA ASP A 241 -4.09 36.86 -48.55
C ASP A 241 -3.97 37.64 -47.24
N LEU A 242 -4.03 36.96 -46.12
CA LEU A 242 -3.81 37.54 -44.80
C LEU A 242 -2.31 37.77 -44.48
N VAL A 243 -1.40 37.18 -45.28
CA VAL A 243 0.05 37.34 -45.12
C VAL A 243 0.72 37.80 -46.42
N PRO A 244 0.29 38.97 -46.95
CA PRO A 244 0.73 39.46 -48.28
C PRO A 244 2.22 39.74 -48.34
N ASN A 245 2.89 39.95 -47.21
CA ASN A 245 4.29 40.30 -47.14
C ASN A 245 5.19 39.10 -46.74
N ALA A 246 4.61 37.89 -46.62
CA ALA A 246 5.39 36.68 -46.35
C ALA A 246 6.31 36.34 -47.51
N THR A 247 7.52 35.83 -47.22
CA THR A 247 8.56 35.61 -48.23
C THR A 247 8.87 34.14 -48.50
N LYS A 248 8.25 33.21 -47.76
CA LYS A 248 8.48 31.78 -47.90
C LYS A 248 7.36 31.11 -48.72
N PHE A 249 7.70 30.68 -49.92
CA PHE A 249 6.76 30.08 -50.84
C PHE A 249 7.13 28.60 -51.14
N SER A 250 6.15 27.72 -51.14
CA SER A 250 6.36 26.32 -51.52
C SER A 250 6.24 26.09 -53.03
N GLY A 251 5.55 26.96 -53.75
CA GLY A 251 5.29 26.80 -55.18
C GLY A 251 4.28 25.72 -55.55
N MET A 252 3.56 25.13 -54.58
CA MET A 252 2.66 24.00 -54.79
C MET A 252 1.25 24.30 -54.28
N THR A 253 0.25 23.61 -54.83
CA THR A 253 -1.12 23.54 -54.31
C THR A 253 -1.18 22.46 -53.23
N ALA A 254 -1.50 22.77 -51.99
CA ALA A 254 -1.31 21.86 -50.83
C ALA A 254 -2.50 21.74 -49.91
N LYS A 255 -3.53 22.62 -49.99
CA LYS A 255 -4.65 22.70 -49.07
C LYS A 255 -5.34 21.34 -48.83
N GLU A 256 -5.77 20.70 -49.91
CA GLU A 256 -6.54 19.45 -49.85
C GLU A 256 -5.70 18.28 -49.27
N ASP A 257 -4.46 18.17 -49.72
CA ASP A 257 -3.60 17.11 -49.25
C ASP A 257 -3.21 17.24 -47.77
N ILE A 258 -2.95 18.48 -47.31
CA ILE A 258 -2.69 18.74 -45.89
C ILE A 258 -3.96 18.44 -45.07
N ILE A 259 -5.13 18.88 -45.50
CA ILE A 259 -6.40 18.58 -44.79
C ILE A 259 -6.62 17.08 -44.73
N LYS A 260 -6.42 16.34 -45.85
CA LYS A 260 -6.58 14.89 -45.87
C LYS A 260 -5.62 14.19 -44.92
N TYR A 261 -4.37 14.61 -44.89
CA TYR A 261 -3.38 14.05 -43.99
C TYR A 261 -3.72 14.33 -42.53
N GLN A 262 -4.08 15.56 -42.20
CA GLN A 262 -4.46 15.97 -40.84
C GLN A 262 -5.76 15.29 -40.36
N THR A 263 -6.73 15.11 -41.26
CA THR A 263 -7.98 14.39 -40.96
C THR A 263 -7.66 12.93 -40.60
N LYS A 264 -6.78 12.28 -41.38
CA LYS A 264 -6.33 10.90 -41.08
C LYS A 264 -5.71 10.80 -39.69
N LEU A 265 -4.81 11.71 -39.31
CA LEU A 265 -4.19 11.73 -37.98
C LEU A 265 -5.22 11.97 -36.86
N ALA A 266 -6.20 12.84 -37.09
CA ALA A 266 -7.29 13.10 -36.16
C ALA A 266 -8.17 11.86 -35.96
N ASP A 267 -8.50 11.15 -37.04
CA ASP A 267 -9.29 9.92 -37.01
C ASP A 267 -8.55 8.80 -36.25
N GLU A 268 -7.25 8.65 -36.46
CA GLU A 268 -6.39 7.70 -35.72
C GLU A 268 -6.35 8.03 -34.22
N ALA A 269 -6.24 9.32 -33.86
CA ALA A 269 -6.27 9.78 -32.48
C ALA A 269 -7.64 9.53 -31.84
N ASN A 270 -8.75 9.81 -32.56
CA ASN A 270 -10.11 9.56 -32.09
C ASN A 270 -10.38 8.07 -31.89
N ALA A 271 -9.96 7.22 -32.83
CA ALA A 271 -10.07 5.76 -32.69
C ALA A 271 -9.32 5.26 -31.45
N THR A 272 -8.15 5.83 -31.15
CA THR A 272 -7.37 5.52 -29.96
C THR A 272 -8.09 5.97 -28.70
N ARG A 273 -8.66 7.19 -28.66
CA ARG A 273 -9.49 7.70 -27.54
C ARG A 273 -10.68 6.78 -27.26
N GLU A 274 -11.41 6.40 -28.32
CA GLU A 274 -12.55 5.48 -28.19
C GLU A 274 -12.15 4.10 -27.68
N LYS A 275 -11.00 3.57 -28.13
CA LYS A 275 -10.47 2.31 -27.65
C LYS A 275 -10.17 2.39 -26.15
N ILE A 276 -9.43 3.40 -25.70
CA ILE A 276 -9.12 3.63 -24.28
C ILE A 276 -10.41 3.79 -23.46
N ALA A 277 -11.39 4.55 -23.95
CA ALA A 277 -12.66 4.73 -23.27
C ALA A 277 -13.44 3.40 -23.13
N ARG A 278 -13.46 2.56 -24.15
CA ARG A 278 -14.07 1.21 -24.08
C ARG A 278 -13.37 0.32 -23.08
N GLU A 279 -12.04 0.29 -23.09
CA GLU A 279 -11.23 -0.51 -22.16
C GLU A 279 -11.44 -0.04 -20.71
N ASN A 280 -11.42 1.26 -20.46
CA ASN A 280 -11.75 1.86 -19.17
C ASN A 280 -13.14 1.45 -18.66
N ASN A 281 -14.16 1.55 -19.51
CA ASN A 281 -15.53 1.17 -19.16
C ASN A 281 -15.64 -0.34 -18.87
N ALA A 282 -14.98 -1.18 -19.67
CA ALA A 282 -14.96 -2.63 -19.44
C ALA A 282 -14.34 -2.97 -18.08
N VAL A 283 -13.18 -2.39 -17.75
CA VAL A 283 -12.54 -2.59 -16.45
C VAL A 283 -13.41 -2.09 -15.30
N LYS A 284 -14.08 -0.94 -15.43
CA LYS A 284 -15.03 -0.42 -14.43
C LYS A 284 -16.18 -1.39 -14.20
N ILE A 285 -16.81 -1.89 -15.26
CA ILE A 285 -17.93 -2.85 -15.17
C ILE A 285 -17.47 -4.15 -14.51
N ILE A 286 -16.37 -4.72 -14.96
CA ILE A 286 -15.79 -5.95 -14.37
C ILE A 286 -15.51 -5.76 -12.88
N THR A 287 -14.94 -4.63 -12.50
CA THR A 287 -14.63 -4.29 -11.12
C THR A 287 -15.89 -4.21 -10.25
N VAL A 288 -16.95 -3.56 -10.73
CA VAL A 288 -18.24 -3.46 -10.01
C VAL A 288 -18.85 -4.86 -9.83
N ILE A 289 -18.90 -5.66 -10.89
CA ILE A 289 -19.41 -7.04 -10.81
C ILE A 289 -18.61 -7.84 -9.78
N TRP A 290 -17.28 -7.72 -9.82
CA TRP A 290 -16.40 -8.40 -8.88
C TRP A 290 -16.67 -8.00 -7.42
N TYR A 291 -16.90 -6.68 -7.13
CA TYR A 291 -17.26 -6.23 -5.79
C TYR A 291 -18.56 -6.89 -5.29
N VAL A 292 -19.59 -6.91 -6.11
CA VAL A 292 -20.89 -7.49 -5.75
C VAL A 292 -20.73 -8.99 -5.48
N VAL A 293 -20.07 -9.73 -6.35
CA VAL A 293 -19.86 -11.17 -6.21
C VAL A 293 -19.03 -11.49 -4.97
N THR A 294 -17.93 -10.76 -4.76
CA THR A 294 -17.05 -10.93 -3.59
C THR A 294 -17.81 -10.67 -2.29
N LEU A 295 -18.62 -9.61 -2.23
CA LEU A 295 -19.42 -9.28 -1.06
C LEU A 295 -20.45 -10.39 -0.76
N LEU A 296 -21.19 -10.85 -1.76
CA LEU A 296 -22.18 -11.92 -1.60
C LEU A 296 -21.55 -13.22 -1.12
N LEU A 297 -20.45 -13.66 -1.72
CA LEU A 297 -19.73 -14.86 -1.32
C LEU A 297 -19.16 -14.75 0.10
N SER A 298 -18.68 -13.56 0.48
CA SER A 298 -18.19 -13.30 1.83
C SER A 298 -19.31 -13.40 2.87
N ILE A 299 -20.47 -12.80 2.60
CA ILE A 299 -21.66 -12.90 3.47
C ILE A 299 -22.09 -14.36 3.62
N LEU A 300 -22.18 -15.11 2.52
CA LEU A 300 -22.55 -16.53 2.54
C LEU A 300 -21.55 -17.37 3.34
N THR A 301 -20.25 -17.10 3.20
CA THR A 301 -19.19 -17.78 3.94
C THR A 301 -19.29 -17.48 5.43
N ILE A 302 -19.42 -16.19 5.80
CA ILE A 302 -19.54 -15.76 7.20
C ILE A 302 -20.80 -16.35 7.83
N LYS A 303 -21.94 -16.36 7.11
CA LYS A 303 -23.19 -16.98 7.58
C LYS A 303 -22.97 -18.47 7.84
N LYS A 304 -22.40 -19.21 6.88
CA LYS A 304 -22.16 -20.66 7.02
C LYS A 304 -21.22 -20.98 8.18
N THR A 305 -20.14 -20.24 8.34
CA THR A 305 -19.19 -20.43 9.45
C THR A 305 -19.79 -20.04 10.80
N LYS A 306 -20.66 -19.02 10.84
CA LYS A 306 -21.41 -18.66 12.04
C LYS A 306 -22.45 -19.71 12.40
N ASP A 307 -23.18 -20.25 11.42
CA ASP A 307 -24.17 -21.30 11.62
C ASP A 307 -23.53 -22.62 12.10
N SER A 308 -22.29 -22.91 11.70
CA SER A 308 -21.57 -24.10 12.21
C SER A 308 -21.27 -24.06 13.72
N LYS A 309 -21.38 -22.88 14.37
CA LYS A 309 -21.23 -22.73 15.82
C LYS A 309 -22.54 -22.91 16.60
N LYS A 310 -23.67 -23.12 15.93
CA LYS A 310 -24.95 -23.36 16.59
C LYS A 310 -24.97 -24.76 17.18
N THR A 311 -25.49 -24.89 18.39
CA THR A 311 -25.61 -26.13 19.15
C THR A 311 -26.76 -26.02 20.13
N ASP A 312 -27.28 -27.14 20.58
CA ASP A 312 -28.37 -27.23 21.57
C ASP A 312 -27.89 -26.92 23.00
N PHE A 313 -26.57 -26.76 23.22
CA PHE A 313 -26.02 -26.39 24.51
C PHE A 313 -26.32 -24.92 24.84
N ALA A 314 -27.10 -24.68 25.90
CA ALA A 314 -27.61 -23.36 26.29
C ALA A 314 -27.24 -22.93 27.72
N MET A 315 -26.39 -23.70 28.43
CA MET A 315 -26.01 -23.34 29.81
C MET A 315 -25.11 -22.10 29.83
N GLU A 316 -25.41 -21.17 30.73
CA GLU A 316 -24.62 -19.96 30.91
C GLU A 316 -23.29 -20.21 31.61
N TYR A 317 -23.28 -21.12 32.57
CA TYR A 317 -22.13 -21.57 33.32
C TYR A 317 -22.02 -23.09 33.22
N TYR A 318 -20.80 -23.58 33.10
CA TYR A 318 -20.50 -25.02 33.07
C TYR A 318 -19.32 -25.30 34.01
N ARG A 319 -19.62 -26.01 35.10
CA ARG A 319 -18.65 -26.25 36.18
C ARG A 319 -17.60 -27.32 35.84
N ASP A 320 -18.05 -28.39 35.20
CA ASP A 320 -17.21 -29.55 34.94
C ASP A 320 -16.27 -29.27 33.77
N PHE A 321 -15.27 -30.13 33.61
CA PHE A 321 -14.39 -30.05 32.44
C PHE A 321 -15.11 -30.64 31.22
N PRO A 322 -15.24 -29.87 30.10
CA PRO A 322 -15.90 -30.36 28.90
C PRO A 322 -15.26 -31.57 28.23
N GLY A 323 -13.98 -31.82 28.50
CA GLY A 323 -13.23 -32.97 27.99
C GLY A 323 -12.03 -33.29 28.87
N ASP A 324 -11.58 -34.55 28.81
CA ASP A 324 -10.37 -35.02 29.52
C ASP A 324 -9.20 -35.14 28.57
N TYR A 325 -8.69 -34.00 28.15
CA TYR A 325 -7.55 -33.86 27.24
C TYR A 325 -6.63 -32.71 27.67
N GLY A 326 -5.43 -32.67 27.09
CA GLY A 326 -4.45 -31.65 27.43
C GLY A 326 -4.83 -30.23 26.99
N PRO A 327 -4.19 -29.22 27.56
CA PRO A 327 -4.44 -27.82 27.26
C PRO A 327 -4.17 -27.46 25.78
N GLU A 328 -3.27 -28.19 25.11
CA GLU A 328 -2.97 -28.03 23.68
C GLU A 328 -4.17 -28.38 22.79
N VAL A 329 -4.96 -29.40 23.19
CA VAL A 329 -6.19 -29.79 22.49
C VAL A 329 -7.27 -28.72 22.65
N LEU A 330 -7.39 -28.13 23.85
CA LEU A 330 -8.28 -27.00 24.07
C LEU A 330 -7.89 -25.79 23.21
N GLU A 331 -6.59 -25.42 23.17
CA GLU A 331 -6.18 -24.29 22.35
C GLU A 331 -6.46 -24.56 20.86
N TYR A 332 -6.24 -25.79 20.41
CA TYR A 332 -6.60 -26.19 19.05
C TYR A 332 -8.10 -26.03 18.79
N LEU A 333 -8.98 -26.46 19.70
CA LEU A 333 -10.44 -26.24 19.60
C LEU A 333 -10.78 -24.75 19.50
N LEU A 334 -10.10 -23.89 20.24
CA LEU A 334 -10.38 -22.44 20.23
C LEU A 334 -9.82 -21.73 19.01
N SER A 335 -8.61 -22.11 18.58
CA SER A 335 -7.84 -21.32 17.60
C SER A 335 -7.48 -22.07 16.32
N LYS A 336 -7.61 -23.39 16.27
CA LYS A 336 -7.10 -24.30 15.23
C LYS A 336 -5.56 -24.26 15.15
N ASN A 337 -4.94 -23.78 16.22
CA ASN A 337 -3.49 -23.65 16.36
C ASN A 337 -3.08 -23.96 17.82
N VAL A 338 -1.81 -24.19 18.04
CA VAL A 338 -1.19 -24.39 19.35
C VAL A 338 -0.05 -23.40 19.49
N THR A 339 0.03 -22.71 20.62
CA THR A 339 0.99 -21.62 20.86
C THR A 339 1.69 -21.76 22.19
N GLU A 340 2.49 -20.76 22.53
CA GLU A 340 3.20 -20.64 23.82
C GLU A 340 2.24 -20.73 25.03
N LYS A 341 0.96 -20.37 24.84
CA LYS A 341 -0.05 -20.49 25.90
C LYS A 341 -0.28 -21.93 26.29
N SER A 342 -0.47 -22.80 25.30
CA SER A 342 -0.61 -24.23 25.57
C SER A 342 0.66 -24.83 26.14
N LEU A 343 1.84 -24.42 25.70
CA LEU A 343 3.08 -24.91 26.26
C LEU A 343 3.19 -24.57 27.76
N SER A 344 2.86 -23.32 28.12
CA SER A 344 2.82 -22.90 29.53
C SER A 344 1.79 -23.69 30.33
N ALA A 345 0.59 -23.90 29.79
CA ALA A 345 -0.46 -24.66 30.43
C ALA A 345 -0.10 -26.17 30.52
N THR A 346 0.63 -26.72 29.55
CA THR A 346 1.12 -28.11 29.59
C THR A 346 2.13 -28.30 30.72
N ILE A 347 3.03 -27.34 30.98
CA ILE A 347 3.91 -27.40 32.14
C ILE A 347 3.11 -27.39 33.45
N LEU A 348 2.07 -26.53 33.55
CA LEU A 348 1.17 -26.55 34.72
C LEU A 348 0.40 -27.86 34.84
N ASN A 349 0.01 -28.48 33.72
CA ASN A 349 -0.64 -29.78 33.73
C ASN A 349 0.28 -30.91 34.18
N LEU A 350 1.55 -30.85 33.82
CA LEU A 350 2.57 -31.80 34.34
C LEU A 350 2.79 -31.62 35.85
N ILE A 351 2.68 -30.41 36.39
CA ILE A 351 2.71 -30.16 37.83
C ILE A 351 1.44 -30.76 38.50
N TYR A 352 0.24 -30.49 37.93
CA TYR A 352 -1.01 -31.07 38.40
C TYR A 352 -0.98 -32.60 38.42
N LYS A 353 -0.44 -33.21 37.37
CA LYS A 353 -0.23 -34.68 37.27
C LYS A 353 0.87 -35.22 38.17
N LYS A 354 1.55 -34.38 38.95
CA LYS A 354 2.68 -34.73 39.83
C LYS A 354 3.89 -35.34 39.10
N VAL A 355 4.00 -35.07 37.81
CA VAL A 355 5.19 -35.40 37.00
C VAL A 355 6.31 -34.41 37.25
N LEU A 356 5.95 -33.15 37.48
CA LEU A 356 6.86 -32.09 37.90
C LEU A 356 6.47 -31.60 39.29
N LYS A 357 7.50 -31.34 40.14
CA LYS A 357 7.37 -30.63 41.40
C LYS A 357 7.93 -29.22 41.23
N VAL A 358 7.30 -28.23 41.87
CA VAL A 358 7.78 -26.87 41.88
C VAL A 358 8.30 -26.50 43.26
N GLU A 359 9.47 -25.88 43.33
CA GLU A 359 10.07 -25.39 44.56
C GLU A 359 10.57 -23.95 44.39
N PRO A 360 10.41 -23.06 45.37
CA PRO A 360 11.03 -21.75 45.34
C PRO A 360 12.54 -21.88 45.51
N THR A 361 13.33 -21.05 44.81
CA THR A 361 14.80 -21.06 44.89
C THR A 361 15.35 -19.95 45.78
N ASP A 362 14.51 -18.99 46.16
CA ASP A 362 14.86 -17.86 47.01
C ASP A 362 13.84 -17.66 48.15
N MET A 363 14.25 -16.97 49.23
CA MET A 363 13.37 -16.67 50.36
C MET A 363 12.21 -15.75 49.99
N ASP A 364 12.40 -14.91 48.95
CA ASP A 364 11.38 -13.97 48.42
C ASP A 364 10.35 -14.65 47.54
N LYS A 365 10.47 -15.95 47.25
CA LYS A 365 9.57 -16.73 46.39
C LYS A 365 9.31 -16.08 45.03
N LYS A 366 10.33 -15.42 44.46
CA LYS A 366 10.22 -14.77 43.14
C LYS A 366 10.74 -15.64 42.00
N ASN A 367 11.53 -16.64 42.32
CA ASN A 367 12.09 -17.60 41.37
C ASN A 367 11.76 -19.03 41.77
N TYR A 368 11.56 -19.90 40.78
CA TYR A 368 11.15 -21.28 40.98
C TYR A 368 12.03 -22.24 40.21
N ARG A 369 12.13 -23.49 40.78
CA ARG A 369 12.74 -24.63 40.15
C ARG A 369 11.69 -25.69 39.88
N LEU A 370 11.66 -26.23 38.65
CA LEU A 370 10.87 -27.39 38.28
C LEU A 370 11.74 -28.63 38.42
N ILE A 371 11.24 -29.65 39.14
CA ILE A 371 11.98 -30.90 39.44
C ILE A 371 11.14 -32.05 38.88
N PHE A 372 11.77 -32.90 38.08
CA PHE A 372 11.15 -34.08 37.53
C PHE A 372 11.03 -35.19 38.59
N GLN A 373 9.85 -35.78 38.71
CA GLN A 373 9.57 -36.87 39.64
C GLN A 373 9.72 -38.22 38.89
N LYS A 374 10.84 -38.91 39.12
CA LYS A 374 11.19 -40.17 38.42
C LYS A 374 10.23 -41.31 38.74
N ASP A 375 9.59 -41.29 39.91
CA ASP A 375 8.68 -42.33 40.40
C ASP A 375 7.23 -42.17 39.91
N SER A 376 6.98 -41.18 39.04
CA SER A 376 5.66 -40.94 38.47
C SER A 376 5.35 -41.99 37.42
N ASN A 377 4.33 -42.82 37.67
CA ASN A 377 3.81 -43.83 36.73
C ASN A 377 2.79 -43.25 35.72
N VAL A 378 2.76 -41.93 35.52
CA VAL A 378 1.82 -41.25 34.64
C VAL A 378 2.28 -41.39 33.18
N VAL A 379 1.40 -41.92 32.33
CA VAL A 379 1.62 -41.98 30.89
C VAL A 379 1.46 -40.59 30.32
N LEU A 380 2.50 -40.09 29.67
CA LEU A 380 2.51 -38.78 29.03
C LEU A 380 2.01 -38.85 27.58
N THR A 381 1.33 -37.81 27.15
CA THR A 381 1.06 -37.60 25.72
C THR A 381 2.36 -37.18 25.01
N LYS A 382 2.44 -37.35 23.69
CA LYS A 382 3.61 -36.92 22.92
C LYS A 382 3.93 -35.44 23.09
N ALA A 383 2.91 -34.58 23.21
CA ALA A 383 3.08 -33.15 23.46
C ALA A 383 3.69 -32.90 24.84
N GLU A 384 3.22 -33.62 25.88
CA GLU A 384 3.76 -33.53 27.23
C GLU A 384 5.21 -34.05 27.30
N GLU A 385 5.54 -35.13 26.57
CA GLU A 385 6.91 -35.63 26.46
C GLU A 385 7.85 -34.59 25.84
N VAL A 386 7.43 -33.94 24.78
CA VAL A 386 8.21 -32.86 24.12
C VAL A 386 8.39 -31.67 25.07
N ALA A 387 7.33 -31.24 25.77
CA ALA A 387 7.42 -30.17 26.76
C ALA A 387 8.41 -30.51 27.89
N LYS A 388 8.34 -31.73 28.47
CA LYS A 388 9.31 -32.23 29.46
C LYS A 388 10.72 -32.20 28.89
N LYS A 389 10.93 -32.78 27.70
CA LYS A 389 12.24 -32.81 27.01
C LYS A 389 12.81 -31.40 26.82
N MET A 390 11.98 -30.44 26.45
CA MET A 390 12.41 -29.06 26.27
C MET A 390 12.93 -28.45 27.58
N PHE A 391 12.14 -28.52 28.65
CA PHE A 391 12.43 -27.80 29.88
C PHE A 391 13.39 -28.58 30.80
N ILE A 392 13.19 -29.88 31.00
CA ILE A 392 13.97 -30.68 31.94
C ILE A 392 15.26 -31.19 31.31
N ASP A 393 15.18 -31.77 30.09
CA ASP A 393 16.34 -32.48 29.52
C ASP A 393 17.26 -31.51 28.74
N ARG A 394 16.71 -30.45 28.09
CA ARG A 394 17.52 -29.55 27.25
C ARG A 394 17.91 -28.25 27.93
N ILE A 395 16.97 -27.54 28.55
CA ILE A 395 17.25 -26.28 29.26
C ILE A 395 17.84 -26.61 30.64
N GLY A 396 17.28 -27.60 31.31
CA GLY A 396 17.76 -28.12 32.60
C GLY A 396 18.91 -29.10 32.48
N ASN A 397 19.06 -29.93 33.51
CA ASN A 397 20.11 -30.90 33.65
C ASN A 397 19.63 -32.38 33.57
N GLY A 398 18.41 -32.61 33.08
CA GLY A 398 17.73 -33.91 33.03
C GLY A 398 16.93 -34.26 34.31
N GLU A 399 17.13 -33.53 35.39
CA GLU A 399 16.41 -33.70 36.66
C GLU A 399 15.61 -32.47 37.06
N SER A 400 16.14 -31.29 36.78
CA SER A 400 15.49 -30.02 37.15
C SER A 400 15.90 -28.85 36.27
N VAL A 401 15.08 -27.78 36.31
CA VAL A 401 15.36 -26.49 35.63
C VAL A 401 14.98 -25.33 36.53
N GLU A 402 15.84 -24.33 36.63
CA GLU A 402 15.50 -23.03 37.25
C GLU A 402 14.92 -22.08 36.21
N LEU A 403 13.72 -21.51 36.50
CA LEU A 403 13.01 -20.65 35.53
C LEU A 403 13.81 -19.39 35.17
N SER A 404 14.60 -18.84 36.11
CA SER A 404 15.47 -17.67 35.88
C SER A 404 16.57 -17.90 34.85
N LYS A 405 17.01 -19.15 34.66
CA LYS A 405 18.10 -19.51 33.74
C LYS A 405 17.63 -19.71 32.29
N ILE A 406 16.33 -19.82 32.06
CA ILE A 406 15.75 -20.13 30.74
C ILE A 406 16.16 -19.11 29.70
N LYS A 407 16.00 -17.82 30.02
CA LYS A 407 16.30 -16.72 29.08
C LYS A 407 17.77 -16.75 28.62
N SER A 408 18.70 -16.88 29.57
CA SER A 408 20.13 -16.88 29.25
C SER A 408 20.56 -18.13 28.46
N TYR A 409 19.92 -19.28 28.70
CA TYR A 409 20.13 -20.49 27.91
C TYR A 409 19.67 -20.31 26.46
N CYS A 410 18.47 -19.77 26.27
CA CYS A 410 17.83 -19.60 24.97
C CYS A 410 18.40 -18.42 24.13
N SER A 411 19.21 -17.53 24.72
CA SER A 411 19.89 -16.46 24.00
C SER A 411 21.13 -16.93 23.22
N LYS A 412 21.67 -18.13 23.52
CA LYS A 412 22.77 -18.72 22.77
C LYS A 412 22.25 -19.37 21.49
N GLU A 413 22.83 -19.05 20.35
CA GLU A 413 22.33 -19.41 19.01
C GLU A 413 22.02 -20.90 18.82
N LEU A 414 22.99 -21.79 19.16
CA LEU A 414 22.79 -23.24 19.01
C LEU A 414 21.64 -23.74 19.89
N ASN A 415 21.53 -23.22 21.12
CA ASN A 415 20.45 -23.55 22.04
C ASN A 415 19.12 -23.05 21.53
N ALA A 416 19.08 -21.79 21.02
CA ALA A 416 17.91 -21.17 20.44
C ALA A 416 17.30 -22.02 19.31
N ARG A 417 18.17 -22.52 18.40
CA ARG A 417 17.75 -23.40 17.31
C ARG A 417 17.15 -24.71 17.82
N ASN A 418 17.80 -25.35 18.77
CA ASN A 418 17.31 -26.59 19.35
C ASN A 418 15.96 -26.41 20.07
N ILE A 419 15.80 -25.31 20.81
CA ILE A 419 14.53 -24.97 21.49
C ILE A 419 13.43 -24.69 20.49
N MET A 420 13.72 -23.97 19.39
CA MET A 420 12.71 -23.74 18.33
C MET A 420 12.28 -25.04 17.65
N ASN A 421 13.19 -25.99 17.42
CA ASN A 421 12.84 -27.29 16.87
C ASN A 421 11.89 -28.04 17.82
N LEU A 422 12.21 -28.12 19.12
CA LEU A 422 11.34 -28.74 20.11
C LEU A 422 10.00 -28.01 20.26
N TYR A 423 9.98 -26.68 20.17
CA TYR A 423 8.73 -25.94 20.17
C TYR A 423 7.86 -26.26 18.94
N ASN A 424 8.48 -26.36 17.77
CA ASN A 424 7.77 -26.76 16.56
C ASN A 424 7.24 -28.20 16.65
N ASP A 425 8.01 -29.11 17.26
CA ASP A 425 7.57 -30.49 17.54
C ASP A 425 6.37 -30.49 18.51
N PHE A 426 6.42 -29.69 19.60
CA PHE A 426 5.31 -29.53 20.53
C PHE A 426 4.04 -29.02 19.81
N VAL A 427 4.19 -27.97 19.01
CA VAL A 427 3.07 -27.43 18.21
C VAL A 427 2.50 -28.47 17.26
N LYS A 428 3.37 -29.23 16.58
CA LYS A 428 2.95 -30.30 15.65
C LYS A 428 2.18 -31.41 16.39
N GLU A 429 2.69 -31.90 17.51
CA GLU A 429 2.03 -32.96 18.28
C GLU A 429 0.72 -32.48 18.91
N GLY A 430 0.68 -31.26 19.46
CA GLY A 430 -0.56 -30.66 19.96
C GLY A 430 -1.63 -30.46 18.87
N VAL A 431 -1.22 -30.04 17.68
CA VAL A 431 -2.12 -29.96 16.51
C VAL A 431 -2.60 -31.34 16.08
N ASN A 432 -1.76 -32.36 16.11
CA ASN A 432 -2.14 -33.74 15.77
C ASN A 432 -3.18 -34.28 16.76
N LEU A 433 -2.96 -34.10 18.06
CA LEU A 433 -3.94 -34.46 19.10
C LEU A 433 -5.27 -33.73 18.90
N GLY A 434 -5.22 -32.41 18.67
CA GLY A 434 -6.43 -31.63 18.42
C GLY A 434 -7.16 -32.02 17.13
N LYS A 435 -6.44 -32.42 16.06
CA LYS A 435 -7.06 -32.94 14.83
C LYS A 435 -7.75 -34.29 15.05
N ALA A 436 -7.18 -35.16 15.87
CA ALA A 436 -7.75 -36.47 16.17
C ALA A 436 -9.15 -36.35 16.81
N GLU A 437 -9.42 -35.25 17.54
CA GLU A 437 -10.71 -34.99 18.15
C GLU A 437 -11.84 -34.65 17.16
N GLY A 438 -11.50 -34.28 15.91
CA GLY A 438 -12.48 -34.02 14.87
C GLY A 438 -13.36 -32.78 15.11
N TYR A 439 -12.79 -31.71 15.65
CA TYR A 439 -13.54 -30.48 15.98
C TYR A 439 -13.95 -29.64 14.78
N TYR A 440 -13.23 -29.77 13.67
CA TYR A 440 -13.41 -28.93 12.50
C TYR A 440 -13.78 -29.74 11.27
N ASP A 441 -14.76 -29.26 10.55
CA ASP A 441 -15.08 -29.75 9.22
C ASP A 441 -14.07 -29.24 8.17
N LYS A 442 -14.13 -29.88 7.00
CA LYS A 442 -13.42 -29.38 5.82
C LYS A 442 -13.94 -27.99 5.45
N MET A 443 -13.07 -27.20 4.85
CA MET A 443 -13.43 -25.87 4.35
C MET A 443 -14.62 -25.96 3.39
N PRO A 444 -15.71 -25.21 3.63
CA PRO A 444 -16.88 -25.22 2.75
C PRO A 444 -16.54 -24.81 1.32
N LYS A 445 -17.16 -25.42 0.31
CA LYS A 445 -16.93 -25.07 -1.10
C LYS A 445 -17.14 -23.57 -1.36
N VAL A 446 -18.16 -22.95 -0.74
CA VAL A 446 -18.42 -21.50 -0.87
C VAL A 446 -17.25 -20.65 -0.35
N GLN A 447 -16.58 -21.08 0.71
CA GLN A 447 -15.40 -20.39 1.25
C GLN A 447 -14.21 -20.51 0.29
N VAL A 448 -13.99 -21.69 -0.30
CA VAL A 448 -12.92 -21.90 -1.29
C VAL A 448 -13.16 -21.00 -2.51
N VAL A 449 -14.38 -20.99 -3.05
CA VAL A 449 -14.75 -20.13 -4.18
C VAL A 449 -14.59 -18.65 -3.82
N ALA A 450 -15.03 -18.24 -2.62
CA ALA A 450 -14.89 -16.87 -2.16
C ALA A 450 -13.40 -16.42 -2.05
N ILE A 451 -12.51 -17.30 -1.61
CA ILE A 451 -11.06 -17.04 -1.56
C ILE A 451 -10.49 -16.87 -2.98
N ILE A 452 -10.87 -17.77 -3.91
CA ILE A 452 -10.42 -17.69 -5.32
C ILE A 452 -10.92 -16.39 -5.96
N VAL A 453 -12.20 -16.05 -5.79
CA VAL A 453 -12.77 -14.80 -6.33
C VAL A 453 -12.11 -13.58 -5.71
N SER A 454 -11.77 -13.62 -4.41
CA SER A 454 -11.02 -12.54 -3.77
C SER A 454 -9.64 -12.34 -4.38
N LEU A 455 -8.96 -13.43 -4.75
CA LEU A 455 -7.65 -13.36 -5.42
C LEU A 455 -7.75 -12.75 -6.84
N LEU A 456 -8.89 -12.93 -7.55
CA LEU A 456 -9.09 -12.30 -8.85
C LEU A 456 -9.07 -10.77 -8.79
N GLY A 457 -9.35 -10.15 -7.65
CA GLY A 457 -9.19 -8.71 -7.47
C GLY A 457 -7.76 -8.23 -7.73
N PHE A 458 -6.77 -9.05 -7.37
CA PHE A 458 -5.37 -8.75 -7.67
C PHE A 458 -5.08 -8.82 -9.19
N LEU A 459 -5.70 -9.75 -9.90
CA LEU A 459 -5.58 -9.81 -11.36
C LEU A 459 -6.26 -8.61 -12.05
N ILE A 460 -7.39 -8.12 -11.53
CA ILE A 460 -8.05 -6.89 -12.02
C ILE A 460 -7.11 -5.70 -11.85
N MET A 461 -6.41 -5.61 -10.72
CA MET A 461 -5.41 -4.56 -10.50
C MET A 461 -4.27 -4.62 -11.54
N LEU A 462 -3.73 -5.82 -11.81
CA LEU A 462 -2.67 -5.99 -12.80
C LEU A 462 -3.14 -5.63 -14.22
N LEU A 463 -4.36 -6.00 -14.60
CA LEU A 463 -4.98 -5.61 -15.87
C LEU A 463 -5.16 -4.09 -15.97
N GLY A 464 -5.60 -3.43 -14.90
CA GLY A 464 -5.73 -1.98 -14.86
C GLY A 464 -4.39 -1.27 -15.09
N ILE A 465 -3.30 -1.79 -14.55
CA ILE A 465 -1.94 -1.26 -14.77
C ILE A 465 -1.51 -1.46 -16.22
N GLN A 466 -1.73 -2.67 -16.77
CA GLN A 466 -1.27 -3.02 -18.13
C GLN A 466 -2.00 -2.24 -19.23
N LEU A 467 -3.28 -1.93 -19.01
CA LEU A 467 -4.12 -1.21 -19.98
C LEU A 467 -4.03 0.31 -19.83
N GLU A 468 -3.20 0.82 -18.91
CA GLU A 468 -3.07 2.26 -18.60
C GLU A 468 -4.44 2.95 -18.33
N VAL A 469 -5.41 2.17 -17.82
CA VAL A 469 -6.75 2.66 -17.52
C VAL A 469 -6.78 3.33 -16.14
N ASP A 470 -7.92 3.99 -15.84
CA ASP A 470 -8.19 4.65 -14.55
C ASP A 470 -7.80 3.73 -13.38
N PHE A 471 -6.59 3.95 -12.86
CA PHE A 471 -5.85 3.05 -11.99
C PHE A 471 -6.51 2.85 -10.62
N LEU A 472 -7.24 3.87 -10.13
CA LEU A 472 -7.72 3.90 -8.75
C LEU A 472 -8.73 2.79 -8.41
N PRO A 473 -9.80 2.54 -9.19
CA PRO A 473 -10.78 1.48 -8.88
C PRO A 473 -10.16 0.08 -8.90
N ALA A 474 -9.29 -0.20 -9.85
CA ALA A 474 -8.62 -1.49 -10.00
C ALA A 474 -7.64 -1.75 -8.85
N THR A 475 -6.89 -0.74 -8.43
CA THR A 475 -5.97 -0.82 -7.28
C THR A 475 -6.72 -1.11 -5.98
N ILE A 476 -7.84 -0.41 -5.75
CA ILE A 476 -8.70 -0.65 -4.58
C ILE A 476 -9.24 -2.09 -4.60
N ALA A 477 -9.63 -2.63 -5.77
CA ALA A 477 -10.08 -4.01 -5.89
C ALA A 477 -8.98 -5.01 -5.48
N GLY A 478 -7.74 -4.80 -5.90
CA GLY A 478 -6.60 -5.63 -5.50
C GLY A 478 -6.39 -5.65 -3.98
N ILE A 479 -6.38 -4.48 -3.35
CA ILE A 479 -6.20 -4.36 -1.90
C ILE A 479 -7.36 -5.02 -1.13
N ILE A 480 -8.60 -4.73 -1.49
CA ILE A 480 -9.80 -5.34 -0.88
C ILE A 480 -9.78 -6.85 -1.06
N GLY A 481 -9.41 -7.33 -2.24
CA GLY A 481 -9.31 -8.76 -2.54
C GLY A 481 -8.33 -9.47 -1.61
N LEU A 482 -7.13 -8.94 -1.43
CA LEU A 482 -6.12 -9.51 -0.53
C LEU A 482 -6.59 -9.52 0.93
N ILE A 483 -7.14 -8.42 1.42
CA ILE A 483 -7.67 -8.33 2.80
C ILE A 483 -8.80 -9.35 2.99
N ASN A 484 -9.75 -9.42 2.06
CA ASN A 484 -10.87 -10.35 2.14
C ASN A 484 -10.42 -11.82 2.08
N MET A 485 -9.47 -12.14 1.21
CA MET A 485 -8.86 -13.47 1.13
C MET A 485 -8.28 -13.89 2.49
N ILE A 486 -7.53 -13.01 3.15
CA ILE A 486 -6.95 -13.27 4.47
C ILE A 486 -8.06 -13.50 5.50
N ILE A 487 -9.08 -12.63 5.55
CA ILE A 487 -10.20 -12.77 6.49
C ILE A 487 -10.92 -14.12 6.29
N LEU A 488 -11.19 -14.48 5.05
CA LEU A 488 -11.90 -15.72 4.71
C LEU A 488 -11.05 -16.97 4.99
N ALA A 489 -9.74 -16.93 4.74
CA ALA A 489 -8.84 -18.05 5.00
C ALA A 489 -8.81 -18.44 6.50
N PHE A 490 -9.01 -17.49 7.40
CA PHE A 490 -9.05 -17.71 8.84
C PHE A 490 -10.43 -18.09 9.40
N GLN A 491 -11.48 -18.13 8.57
CA GLN A 491 -12.80 -18.61 9.02
C GLN A 491 -12.77 -20.11 9.29
N LYS A 492 -13.46 -20.52 10.35
CA LYS A 492 -13.47 -21.90 10.84
C LYS A 492 -14.88 -22.46 10.80
N THR A 493 -15.00 -23.67 10.28
CA THR A 493 -16.26 -24.42 10.29
C THR A 493 -16.14 -25.52 11.33
N TYR A 494 -17.02 -25.52 12.32
CA TYR A 494 -17.03 -26.51 13.39
C TYR A 494 -17.89 -27.70 13.02
N THR A 495 -17.49 -28.91 13.44
CA THR A 495 -18.38 -30.07 13.51
C THR A 495 -19.40 -29.86 14.64
N LYS A 496 -20.45 -30.71 14.71
CA LYS A 496 -21.42 -30.67 15.82
C LYS A 496 -20.72 -30.87 17.17
N LYS A 497 -19.74 -31.80 17.28
CA LYS A 497 -18.90 -32.02 18.46
C LYS A 497 -18.13 -30.77 18.80
N GLY A 498 -17.39 -30.22 17.82
CA GLY A 498 -16.55 -29.04 18.05
C GLY A 498 -17.37 -27.81 18.47
N ALA A 499 -18.55 -27.59 17.88
CA ALA A 499 -19.45 -26.50 18.26
C ALA A 499 -19.96 -26.63 19.71
N LYS A 500 -20.37 -27.84 20.10
CA LYS A 500 -20.85 -28.15 21.46
C LYS A 500 -19.73 -27.93 22.47
N GLU A 501 -18.58 -28.55 22.29
CA GLU A 501 -17.43 -28.41 23.22
C GLU A 501 -16.92 -26.97 23.28
N TYR A 502 -16.85 -26.25 22.14
CA TYR A 502 -16.51 -24.83 22.14
C TYR A 502 -17.46 -24.02 23.04
N LYS A 503 -18.76 -24.26 22.96
CA LYS A 503 -19.74 -23.57 23.80
C LYS A 503 -19.61 -23.95 25.28
N MET A 504 -19.39 -25.22 25.57
CA MET A 504 -19.15 -25.71 26.94
C MET A 504 -17.91 -25.05 27.54
N TRP A 505 -16.80 -24.96 26.80
CA TRP A 505 -15.59 -24.26 27.27
C TRP A 505 -15.79 -22.75 27.43
N MET A 506 -16.64 -22.11 26.62
CA MET A 506 -16.98 -20.71 26.83
C MET A 506 -17.83 -20.50 28.10
N ALA A 507 -18.76 -21.41 28.38
CA ALA A 507 -19.53 -21.42 29.63
C ALA A 507 -18.63 -21.74 30.84
N HIS A 508 -17.68 -22.68 30.69
CA HIS A 508 -16.66 -22.97 31.70
C HIS A 508 -15.76 -21.75 31.95
N LYS A 509 -15.31 -21.06 30.91
CA LYS A 509 -14.57 -19.81 31.06
C LYS A 509 -15.34 -18.79 31.89
N LYS A 510 -16.64 -18.61 31.63
CA LYS A 510 -17.50 -17.70 32.38
C LYS A 510 -17.61 -18.12 33.83
N PHE A 511 -17.74 -19.43 34.08
CA PHE A 511 -17.70 -19.98 35.43
C PHE A 511 -16.39 -19.64 36.17
N LEU A 512 -15.24 -19.83 35.52
CA LEU A 512 -13.93 -19.48 36.10
C LEU A 512 -13.76 -18.00 36.34
N GLU A 513 -14.33 -17.14 35.50
CA GLU A 513 -14.27 -15.69 35.66
C GLU A 513 -15.14 -15.16 36.80
N ASP A 514 -16.20 -15.88 37.16
CA ASP A 514 -17.15 -15.53 38.23
C ASP A 514 -17.04 -16.48 39.42
N PHE A 515 -15.93 -17.21 39.55
CA PHE A 515 -15.70 -18.32 40.47
C PHE A 515 -16.11 -18.05 41.93
N SER A 516 -15.82 -16.85 42.45
CA SER A 516 -16.13 -16.51 43.85
C SER A 516 -17.64 -16.32 44.16
N ARG A 517 -18.48 -16.24 43.12
CA ARG A 517 -19.93 -16.07 43.25
C ARG A 517 -20.69 -17.35 43.55
N PHE A 518 -20.05 -18.51 43.36
CA PHE A 518 -20.66 -19.81 43.56
C PHE A 518 -20.47 -20.30 44.98
N ASP A 519 -21.50 -21.00 45.54
CA ASP A 519 -21.39 -21.61 46.83
C ASP A 519 -20.42 -22.80 46.83
N GLU A 520 -19.92 -23.17 48.04
CA GLU A 520 -18.94 -24.27 48.15
C GLU A 520 -19.46 -25.59 47.63
N LYS A 521 -20.77 -25.85 47.79
CA LYS A 521 -21.45 -27.06 47.28
C LYS A 521 -21.54 -27.11 45.74
N GLU A 522 -21.40 -25.96 45.08
CA GLU A 522 -21.45 -25.82 43.63
C GLU A 522 -20.07 -25.95 42.98
N LEU A 523 -19.00 -25.85 43.78
CA LEU A 523 -17.65 -25.97 43.34
C LEU A 523 -17.18 -27.43 43.37
N LEU A 524 -16.28 -27.81 42.47
CA LEU A 524 -15.55 -29.06 42.60
C LEU A 524 -14.64 -28.98 43.83
N GLU A 525 -14.25 -30.17 44.34
CA GLU A 525 -13.31 -30.26 45.48
C GLU A 525 -12.03 -29.48 45.20
N VAL A 526 -11.47 -28.90 46.22
CA VAL A 526 -10.27 -28.03 46.15
C VAL A 526 -9.10 -28.63 45.38
N PRO A 527 -8.80 -29.95 45.41
CA PRO A 527 -7.76 -30.55 44.54
C PRO A 527 -7.92 -30.32 43.06
N PHE A 528 -9.13 -30.03 42.56
CA PHE A 528 -9.39 -29.72 41.14
C PHE A 528 -9.10 -28.24 40.77
N TRP A 529 -8.86 -27.38 41.73
CA TRP A 529 -8.63 -25.96 41.47
C TRP A 529 -7.33 -25.72 40.69
N ASP A 530 -6.32 -26.59 40.88
CA ASP A 530 -5.10 -26.53 40.09
C ASP A 530 -5.37 -26.85 38.61
N LYS A 531 -6.27 -27.79 38.34
CA LYS A 531 -6.70 -28.11 36.96
C LYS A 531 -7.46 -26.94 36.32
N TYR A 532 -8.23 -26.17 37.10
CA TYR A 532 -8.85 -24.93 36.61
C TYR A 532 -7.82 -23.92 36.15
N LEU A 533 -6.70 -23.76 36.88
CA LEU A 533 -5.64 -22.84 36.50
C LEU A 533 -4.94 -23.25 35.17
N VAL A 534 -4.76 -24.54 34.94
CA VAL A 534 -4.23 -25.07 33.67
C VAL A 534 -5.08 -24.59 32.50
N TYR A 535 -6.39 -24.82 32.54
CA TYR A 535 -7.27 -24.42 31.45
C TYR A 535 -7.54 -22.92 31.39
N ALA A 536 -7.59 -22.23 32.54
CA ALA A 536 -7.69 -20.77 32.58
C ALA A 536 -6.52 -20.06 31.85
N THR A 537 -5.33 -20.67 31.87
CA THR A 537 -4.16 -20.16 31.15
C THR A 537 -4.44 -20.16 29.64
N VAL A 538 -5.00 -21.23 29.09
CA VAL A 538 -5.37 -21.32 27.67
C VAL A 538 -6.56 -20.42 27.35
N LEU A 539 -7.57 -20.40 28.21
CA LEU A 539 -8.76 -19.56 28.07
C LEU A 539 -8.47 -18.05 28.23
N GLY A 540 -7.28 -17.70 28.75
CA GLY A 540 -6.84 -16.32 28.96
C GLY A 540 -7.58 -15.61 30.11
N CYS A 541 -7.98 -16.36 31.15
CA CYS A 541 -8.65 -15.85 32.35
C CYS A 541 -7.92 -16.24 33.66
N ALA A 542 -6.67 -16.74 33.59
CA ALA A 542 -5.91 -17.18 34.76
C ALA A 542 -5.76 -16.10 35.85
N ASP A 543 -5.49 -14.84 35.47
CA ASP A 543 -5.39 -13.70 36.38
C ASP A 543 -6.70 -13.45 37.13
N LYS A 544 -7.81 -13.47 36.39
CA LYS A 544 -9.15 -13.23 36.97
C LYS A 544 -9.51 -14.38 37.90
N LEU A 545 -9.30 -15.63 37.46
CA LEU A 545 -9.54 -16.82 38.29
C LEU A 545 -8.73 -16.78 39.57
N SER A 546 -7.43 -16.48 39.50
CA SER A 546 -6.58 -16.43 40.71
C SER A 546 -7.05 -15.42 41.75
N LYS A 547 -7.52 -14.25 41.30
CA LYS A 547 -8.14 -13.25 42.19
C LYS A 547 -9.43 -13.77 42.82
N GLN A 548 -10.28 -14.44 42.05
CA GLN A 548 -11.53 -15.03 42.50
C GLN A 548 -11.28 -16.18 43.51
N MET A 549 -10.29 -17.03 43.24
CA MET A 549 -9.87 -18.10 44.15
C MET A 549 -9.39 -17.54 45.50
N LYS A 550 -8.60 -16.46 45.49
CA LYS A 550 -8.13 -15.80 46.71
C LYS A 550 -9.27 -15.28 47.55
N ILE A 551 -10.26 -14.63 46.92
CA ILE A 551 -11.47 -14.16 47.63
C ILE A 551 -12.21 -15.34 48.25
N LYS A 552 -12.45 -16.40 47.50
CA LYS A 552 -13.20 -17.58 47.96
C LYS A 552 -12.50 -18.29 49.13
N MET A 553 -11.18 -18.44 49.08
CA MET A 553 -10.40 -19.05 50.16
C MET A 553 -10.43 -18.23 51.42
N ALA A 554 -10.37 -16.91 51.35
CA ALA A 554 -10.53 -16.04 52.53
C ALA A 554 -11.89 -16.28 53.21
N THR A 555 -12.97 -16.33 52.43
CA THR A 555 -14.34 -16.61 52.95
C THR A 555 -14.43 -18.01 53.58
N MET A 556 -13.83 -19.05 52.98
CA MET A 556 -13.82 -20.43 53.50
C MET A 556 -13.05 -20.52 54.84
N SER A 557 -11.93 -19.83 54.95
CA SER A 557 -11.12 -19.77 56.17
C SER A 557 -11.85 -19.08 57.31
N GLU A 558 -12.59 -18.02 57.03
CA GLU A 558 -13.43 -17.31 58.00
C GLU A 558 -14.58 -18.20 58.54
N ASN A 559 -15.10 -19.12 57.72
CA ASN A 559 -16.16 -20.07 58.07
C ASN A 559 -15.65 -21.35 58.78
N GLY A 560 -14.37 -21.40 59.15
CA GLY A 560 -13.75 -22.54 59.86
C GLY A 560 -13.48 -23.79 59.01
N THR A 561 -13.70 -23.69 57.69
CA THR A 561 -13.37 -24.76 56.72
C THR A 561 -11.92 -24.62 56.35
N ASN A 562 -11.10 -25.66 56.52
CA ASN A 562 -9.69 -25.64 56.15
C ASN A 562 -9.51 -26.09 54.71
N PRO A 563 -9.37 -25.17 53.74
CA PRO A 563 -9.41 -25.47 52.32
C PRO A 563 -8.07 -25.83 51.70
N TYR A 564 -7.24 -26.70 52.32
CA TYR A 564 -5.86 -26.93 51.87
C TYR A 564 -5.76 -27.99 50.77
N PRO A 565 -5.50 -27.61 49.52
CA PRO A 565 -4.95 -28.53 48.50
C PRO A 565 -3.50 -28.92 48.79
N TYR A 566 -3.02 -29.97 48.15
CA TYR A 566 -1.68 -30.55 48.30
C TYR A 566 -0.51 -29.56 48.16
N TYR A 567 -0.70 -28.44 47.51
CA TYR A 567 0.28 -27.36 47.32
C TYR A 567 0.33 -26.33 48.46
N MET A 568 -0.48 -26.47 49.50
CA MET A 568 -0.73 -25.44 50.53
C MET A 568 -0.07 -25.75 51.88
N TYR A 569 1.19 -25.87 51.89
CA TYR A 569 1.91 -25.92 53.18
C TYR A 569 2.24 -24.51 53.75
N ASN A 570 1.75 -23.41 53.16
CA ASN A 570 1.93 -22.05 53.68
C ASN A 570 0.77 -21.15 53.27
N ASN A 571 0.34 -20.25 54.14
CA ASN A 571 -0.84 -19.34 54.08
C ASN A 571 -0.97 -18.39 52.85
N ASP A 572 -0.13 -18.56 51.79
CA ASP A 572 -0.04 -17.68 50.62
C ASP A 572 -0.31 -18.38 49.27
N PHE A 573 -0.96 -19.49 49.27
CA PHE A 573 -0.86 -20.47 48.18
C PHE A 573 -1.57 -20.13 46.87
N THR A 574 -2.72 -19.49 46.88
CA THR A 574 -3.33 -18.99 45.62
C THR A 574 -2.44 -17.96 44.95
N TYR A 575 -1.71 -17.19 45.74
CA TYR A 575 -0.70 -16.27 45.26
C TYR A 575 0.48 -17.03 44.64
N ILE A 576 0.92 -18.16 45.24
CA ILE A 576 2.00 -18.99 44.69
C ILE A 576 1.59 -19.65 43.38
N GLY A 577 0.40 -20.26 43.29
CA GLY A 577 -0.08 -20.89 42.05
C GLY A 577 -0.13 -19.90 40.89
N TYR A 578 -0.63 -18.68 41.13
CA TYR A 578 -0.61 -17.62 40.13
C TYR A 578 0.81 -17.12 39.81
N SER A 579 1.64 -16.96 40.83
CA SER A 579 3.05 -16.55 40.66
C SER A 579 3.84 -17.58 39.86
N VAL A 580 3.64 -18.88 40.14
CA VAL A 580 4.24 -19.99 39.37
C VAL A 580 3.72 -19.98 37.93
N SER A 581 2.41 -19.86 37.72
CA SER A 581 1.80 -19.78 36.38
C SER A 581 2.36 -18.62 35.58
N ASN A 582 2.47 -17.43 36.18
CA ASN A 582 3.05 -16.26 35.56
C ASN A 582 4.56 -16.45 35.26
N SER A 583 5.31 -17.00 36.21
CA SER A 583 6.74 -17.27 36.04
C SER A 583 6.99 -18.26 34.91
N ILE A 584 6.17 -19.32 34.84
CA ILE A 584 6.22 -20.31 33.75
C ILE A 584 5.87 -19.64 32.41
N SER A 585 4.75 -18.91 32.36
CA SER A 585 4.31 -18.22 31.13
C SER A 585 5.36 -17.21 30.64
N ASN A 586 5.93 -16.42 31.54
CA ASN A 586 7.00 -15.48 31.21
C ASN A 586 8.27 -16.19 30.72
N SER A 587 8.65 -17.28 31.38
CA SER A 587 9.83 -18.06 31.01
C SER A 587 9.66 -18.74 29.64
N VAL A 588 8.49 -19.29 29.36
CA VAL A 588 8.14 -19.86 28.05
C VAL A 588 8.18 -18.79 26.97
N ASN A 589 7.54 -17.63 27.20
CA ASN A 589 7.54 -16.52 26.25
C ASN A 589 8.96 -16.00 26.00
N GLN A 590 9.80 -15.89 27.03
CA GLN A 590 11.19 -15.49 26.90
C GLN A 590 12.02 -16.53 26.12
N ALA A 591 11.82 -17.83 26.39
CA ALA A 591 12.47 -18.90 25.64
C ALA A 591 12.17 -18.80 24.15
N ILE A 592 10.90 -18.70 23.79
CA ILE A 592 10.47 -18.68 22.40
C ILE A 592 10.86 -17.37 21.70
N SER A 593 10.69 -16.21 22.35
CA SER A 593 11.06 -14.91 21.76
C SER A 593 12.57 -14.77 21.56
N SER A 594 13.38 -15.18 22.54
CA SER A 594 14.85 -15.16 22.43
C SER A 594 15.33 -16.13 21.35
N SER A 595 14.70 -17.31 21.24
CA SER A 595 15.02 -18.28 20.20
C SER A 595 14.66 -17.80 18.80
N ARG A 596 13.54 -17.08 18.64
CA ARG A 596 13.13 -16.47 17.36
C ARG A 596 14.07 -15.35 16.94
N SER A 597 14.44 -14.44 17.83
CA SER A 597 15.35 -13.32 17.51
C SER A 597 16.74 -13.81 17.14
N SER A 598 17.27 -14.82 17.83
CA SER A 598 18.58 -15.42 17.53
C SER A 598 18.58 -16.20 16.20
N SER A 599 17.45 -16.78 15.79
CA SER A 599 17.32 -17.48 14.51
C SER A 599 17.08 -16.56 13.31
N SER A 600 16.46 -15.39 13.52
CA SER A 600 16.17 -14.42 12.45
C SER A 600 17.39 -13.58 12.04
N LEU A 601 18.38 -13.43 12.92
CA LEU A 601 19.63 -12.74 12.59
C LEU A 601 20.45 -13.48 11.51
N MET A 602 20.24 -14.78 11.31
CA MET A 602 20.95 -15.56 10.27
C MET A 602 20.38 -15.38 8.86
N THR A 603 19.12 -15.02 8.71
CA THR A 603 18.53 -14.80 7.37
C THR A 603 18.93 -13.45 6.75
N LEU A 604 19.63 -12.60 7.52
CA LEU A 604 20.08 -11.25 7.10
C LEU A 604 21.61 -11.15 6.95
N SER A 605 22.38 -12.20 7.18
CA SER A 605 23.82 -12.22 6.93
C SER A 605 24.08 -12.75 5.52
N PRO A 606 24.47 -11.91 4.54
CA PRO A 606 24.99 -12.41 3.27
C PRO A 606 26.35 -13.05 3.55
N ASN A 607 26.58 -14.22 3.01
CA ASN A 607 27.90 -14.84 2.98
C ASN A 607 28.91 -13.81 2.45
N ILE A 608 29.90 -13.46 3.29
CA ILE A 608 31.17 -12.87 2.87
C ILE A 608 32.04 -14.00 2.36
#